data_6b4c00a90cc41657b24f858a72f6f87f
#
_entry.id   6b4c00a90cc41657b24f858a72f6f87f
#
_cell.length_a   1.000
_cell.length_b   1.000
_cell.length_c   1.000
_cell.angle_alpha   90.00
_cell.angle_beta   90.00
_cell.angle_gamma   90.00
#
_symmetry.space_group_name_H-M   'P 1'
#
loop_
_entity.id
_entity.type
_entity.pdbx_description
1 polymer ?
#
loop_
_entity_poly.entity_id
_entity_poly.type
_entity_poly.pdbx_seq_one_letter_code
_entity_poly.pdbx_strand_id
1 'polypeptide(L)'
;MQNISIKAGTNATISITPKIGGSVATLAQLNGVKIYVFFVYQYTNKIYGTPHVLTADSSYSSTNTLKINLTPEDTLEMLGNAAENQRFEIQFAIKDADGQIIAENKSSVAINIVRWEAGEWLHQHSI
;
A
#
# COMPACT_ATOMS: atom_id res chain seq x y z
N MET A 1 -1.11 15.96 4.88
CA MET A 1 -0.81 14.59 4.42
C MET A 1 0.38 14.64 3.48
N GLN A 2 1.34 13.78 3.69
CA GLN A 2 2.53 13.68 2.85
C GLN A 2 2.24 12.80 1.65
N ASN A 3 2.74 13.18 0.47
CA ASN A 3 2.58 12.40 -0.75
C ASN A 3 3.93 11.83 -1.19
N ILE A 4 3.91 10.57 -1.62
CA ILE A 4 5.05 9.94 -2.27
C ILE A 4 4.70 9.81 -3.75
N SER A 5 5.56 10.36 -4.61
CA SER A 5 5.39 10.24 -6.06
C SER A 5 6.11 9.01 -6.59
N ILE A 6 5.42 8.22 -7.39
CA ILE A 6 5.94 7.00 -8.00
C ILE A 6 5.70 7.10 -9.50
N LYS A 7 6.75 6.91 -10.29
CA LYS A 7 6.61 6.87 -11.75
C LYS A 7 5.98 5.55 -12.18
N ALA A 8 4.92 5.62 -12.98
CA ALA A 8 4.26 4.43 -13.51
C ALA A 8 5.23 3.62 -14.35
N GLY A 9 5.22 2.31 -14.18
CA GLY A 9 6.17 1.43 -14.86
C GLY A 9 7.47 1.21 -14.10
N THR A 10 7.55 1.64 -12.83
CA THR A 10 8.70 1.38 -11.96
C THR A 10 8.29 0.54 -10.76
N ASN A 11 9.27 -0.11 -10.14
CA ASN A 11 9.08 -0.77 -8.85
C ASN A 11 8.93 0.27 -7.76
N ALA A 12 8.12 -0.03 -6.76
CA ALA A 12 8.00 0.80 -5.56
C ALA A 12 7.77 -0.07 -4.34
N THR A 13 8.30 0.38 -3.20
CA THR A 13 8.06 -0.26 -1.92
C THR A 13 7.32 0.72 -1.03
N ILE A 14 6.15 0.32 -0.53
CA ILE A 14 5.33 1.12 0.36
C ILE A 14 5.46 0.55 1.76
N SER A 15 5.76 1.39 2.73
CA SER A 15 5.86 1.00 4.14
C SER A 15 4.64 1.51 4.89
N ILE A 16 4.07 0.65 5.72
CA ILE A 16 2.95 1.02 6.61
C ILE A 16 3.33 0.70 8.05
N THR A 17 2.79 1.48 8.97
CA THR A 17 2.98 1.29 10.41
C THR A 17 1.63 0.95 11.04
N PRO A 18 1.39 -0.32 11.40
CA PRO A 18 0.14 -0.70 12.05
C PRO A 18 0.02 -0.07 13.44
N LYS A 19 -1.16 0.41 13.77
CA LYS A 19 -1.46 0.98 15.08
C LYS A 19 -2.69 0.31 15.69
N ILE A 20 -2.61 0.05 16.97
CA ILE A 20 -3.72 -0.48 17.77
C ILE A 20 -3.92 0.46 18.94
N GLY A 21 -5.15 0.99 19.11
CA GLY A 21 -5.44 1.93 20.18
C GLY A 21 -4.66 3.24 20.10
N GLY A 22 -4.28 3.67 18.90
CA GLY A 22 -3.53 4.91 18.68
C GLY A 22 -2.02 4.80 18.86
N SER A 23 -1.52 3.62 19.23
CA SER A 23 -0.08 3.38 19.43
C SER A 23 0.42 2.37 18.43
N VAL A 24 1.71 2.48 18.06
CA VAL A 24 2.36 1.52 17.17
C VAL A 24 2.21 0.11 17.74
N ALA A 25 1.69 -0.81 16.94
CA ALA A 25 1.49 -2.19 17.36
C ALA A 25 2.82 -2.89 17.60
N THR A 26 2.89 -3.69 18.66
CA THR A 26 4.07 -4.53 18.94
C THR A 26 3.99 -5.82 18.13
N LEU A 27 5.13 -6.49 17.97
CA LEU A 27 5.14 -7.79 17.30
C LEU A 27 4.23 -8.80 18.02
N ALA A 28 4.21 -8.76 19.35
CA ALA A 28 3.34 -9.64 20.14
C ALA A 28 1.85 -9.39 19.84
N GLN A 29 1.45 -8.13 19.67
CA GLN A 29 0.08 -7.78 19.30
C GLN A 29 -0.28 -8.23 17.89
N LEU A 30 0.69 -8.32 17.00
CA LEU A 30 0.48 -8.74 15.61
C LEU A 30 0.63 -10.25 15.41
N ASN A 31 0.90 -11.00 16.46
CA ASN A 31 1.02 -12.45 16.35
C ASN A 31 -0.33 -13.08 16.03
N GLY A 32 -0.38 -13.83 14.94
CA GLY A 32 -1.61 -14.52 14.50
C GLY A 32 -2.65 -13.61 13.87
N VAL A 33 -2.36 -12.33 13.65
CA VAL A 33 -3.29 -11.41 13.00
C VAL A 33 -2.94 -11.21 11.53
N LYS A 34 -3.92 -10.80 10.75
CA LYS A 34 -3.74 -10.43 9.35
C LYS A 34 -4.03 -8.96 9.16
N ILE A 35 -3.20 -8.30 8.37
CA ILE A 35 -3.36 -6.89 8.05
C ILE A 35 -3.77 -6.79 6.59
N TYR A 36 -4.95 -6.23 6.35
CA TYR A 36 -5.51 -6.03 5.01
C TYR A 36 -5.25 -4.59 4.60
N VAL A 37 -4.49 -4.40 3.53
CA VAL A 37 -4.11 -3.07 3.05
C VAL A 37 -4.84 -2.78 1.76
N PHE A 38 -5.54 -1.64 1.74
CA PHE A 38 -6.33 -1.18 0.61
C PHE A 38 -5.74 0.08 0.03
N PHE A 39 -5.67 0.14 -1.30
CA PHE A 39 -5.40 1.38 -2.01
C PHE A 39 -6.75 1.95 -2.46
N VAL A 40 -7.04 3.16 -2.03
CA VAL A 40 -8.34 3.79 -2.25
C VAL A 40 -8.15 5.01 -3.13
N TYR A 41 -8.88 5.06 -4.25
CA TYR A 41 -8.85 6.23 -5.14
C TYR A 41 -9.26 7.48 -4.35
N GLN A 42 -8.40 8.49 -4.34
CA GLN A 42 -8.59 9.65 -3.48
C GLN A 42 -9.87 10.42 -3.76
N TYR A 43 -10.25 10.53 -5.03
CA TYR A 43 -11.40 11.37 -5.41
C TYR A 43 -12.73 10.62 -5.47
N THR A 44 -12.70 9.33 -5.68
CA THR A 44 -13.93 8.52 -5.80
C THR A 44 -14.21 7.67 -4.57
N ASN A 45 -13.24 7.53 -3.68
CA ASN A 45 -13.31 6.67 -2.49
C ASN A 45 -13.59 5.20 -2.81
N LYS A 46 -13.22 4.76 -4.02
CA LYS A 46 -13.36 3.37 -4.44
C LYS A 46 -12.07 2.62 -4.18
N ILE A 47 -12.19 1.37 -3.77
CA ILE A 47 -11.06 0.49 -3.55
C ILE A 47 -10.50 0.06 -4.90
N TYR A 48 -9.18 0.16 -5.05
CA TYR A 48 -8.47 -0.34 -6.22
C TYR A 48 -8.12 -1.82 -6.03
N GLY A 49 -8.62 -2.66 -6.92
CA GLY A 49 -8.28 -4.09 -6.93
C GLY A 49 -8.69 -4.81 -5.65
N THR A 50 -7.88 -5.78 -5.25
CA THR A 50 -8.07 -6.56 -4.03
C THR A 50 -7.07 -6.13 -2.97
N PRO A 51 -7.40 -6.29 -1.67
CA PRO A 51 -6.47 -5.90 -0.62
C PRO A 51 -5.21 -6.78 -0.63
N HIS A 52 -4.10 -6.18 -0.24
CA HIS A 52 -2.89 -6.92 0.09
C HIS A 52 -3.02 -7.45 1.50
N VAL A 53 -2.75 -8.74 1.71
CA VAL A 53 -2.84 -9.35 3.03
C VAL A 53 -1.42 -9.56 3.55
N LEU A 54 -1.10 -8.95 4.68
CA LEU A 54 0.23 -8.99 5.27
C LEU A 54 0.18 -9.65 6.64
N THR A 55 1.31 -10.26 7.01
CA THR A 55 1.54 -10.78 8.36
C THR A 55 2.87 -10.25 8.85
N ALA A 56 2.98 -10.00 10.15
CA ALA A 56 4.23 -9.55 10.75
C ALA A 56 5.11 -10.76 11.08
N ASP A 57 6.41 -10.62 10.85
CA ASP A 57 7.42 -11.59 11.23
C ASP A 57 8.45 -10.94 12.16
N SER A 58 9.53 -11.67 12.47
CA SER A 58 10.56 -11.17 13.39
C SER A 58 11.22 -9.88 12.91
N SER A 59 11.24 -9.61 11.61
CA SER A 59 11.84 -8.38 11.07
C SER A 59 11.03 -7.13 11.41
N TYR A 60 9.76 -7.28 11.76
CA TYR A 60 8.90 -6.17 12.16
C TYR A 60 9.47 -5.41 13.36
N SER A 61 10.09 -6.12 14.31
CA SER A 61 10.65 -5.50 15.53
C SER A 61 11.72 -4.46 15.26
N SER A 62 12.42 -4.57 14.12
CA SER A 62 13.51 -3.64 13.77
C SER A 62 13.00 -2.27 13.33
N THR A 63 11.89 -2.23 12.62
CA THR A 63 11.40 -1.02 11.96
C THR A 63 10.00 -0.59 12.36
N ASN A 64 9.22 -1.53 12.94
CA ASN A 64 7.79 -1.36 13.23
C ASN A 64 6.99 -1.01 11.97
N THR A 65 7.43 -1.52 10.82
CA THR A 65 6.77 -1.31 9.54
C THR A 65 6.58 -2.62 8.80
N LEU A 66 5.55 -2.66 7.98
CA LEU A 66 5.30 -3.72 7.01
C LEU A 66 5.43 -3.13 5.62
N LYS A 67 5.91 -3.92 4.67
CA LYS A 67 6.22 -3.44 3.32
C LYS A 67 5.35 -4.12 2.30
N ILE A 68 4.93 -3.34 1.31
CA ILE A 68 4.23 -3.81 0.13
C ILE A 68 5.08 -3.47 -1.07
N ASN A 69 5.40 -4.47 -1.89
CA ASN A 69 6.16 -4.26 -3.12
C ASN A 69 5.20 -4.14 -4.29
N LEU A 70 5.29 -3.03 -5.01
CA LEU A 70 4.55 -2.80 -6.24
C LEU A 70 5.49 -3.03 -7.42
N THR A 71 5.06 -3.88 -8.35
CA THR A 71 5.83 -4.16 -9.57
C THR A 71 5.61 -3.05 -10.60
N PRO A 72 6.44 -2.97 -11.67
CA PRO A 72 6.17 -2.04 -12.77
C PRO A 72 4.78 -2.22 -13.37
N GLU A 73 4.30 -3.45 -13.47
CA GLU A 73 2.96 -3.73 -13.96
C GLU A 73 1.89 -3.18 -13.01
N ASP A 74 2.08 -3.33 -11.69
CA ASP A 74 1.16 -2.79 -10.70
C ASP A 74 1.01 -1.28 -10.82
N THR A 75 2.14 -0.56 -10.93
CA THR A 75 2.10 0.91 -11.00
C THR A 75 1.49 1.41 -12.31
N LEU A 76 1.68 0.68 -13.41
CA LEU A 76 1.00 1.00 -14.67
C LEU A 76 -0.51 0.78 -14.58
N GLU A 77 -0.95 -0.32 -13.98
CA GLU A 77 -2.37 -0.58 -13.78
C GLU A 77 -3.02 0.45 -12.85
N MET A 78 -2.31 0.86 -11.81
CA MET A 78 -2.80 1.86 -10.86
C MET A 78 -2.96 3.23 -11.54
N LEU A 79 -2.07 3.60 -12.45
CA LEU A 79 -2.24 4.80 -13.26
C LEU A 79 -3.47 4.69 -14.15
N GLY A 80 -3.70 3.52 -14.75
CA GLY A 80 -4.84 3.26 -15.61
C GLY A 80 -4.88 4.23 -16.79
N ASN A 81 -6.05 4.83 -16.99
CA ASN A 81 -6.30 5.76 -18.09
C ASN A 81 -6.12 7.24 -17.68
N ALA A 82 -5.56 7.50 -16.50
CA ALA A 82 -5.33 8.87 -16.05
C ALA A 82 -4.32 9.55 -16.98
N ALA A 83 -4.58 10.81 -17.35
CA ALA A 83 -3.74 11.54 -18.30
C ALA A 83 -2.36 11.86 -17.73
N GLU A 84 -2.29 12.25 -16.47
CA GLU A 84 -1.04 12.71 -15.85
C GLU A 84 -0.69 11.94 -14.59
N ASN A 85 -1.66 11.72 -13.71
CA ASN A 85 -1.41 11.06 -12.43
C ASN A 85 -2.69 10.49 -11.83
N GLN A 86 -2.50 9.55 -10.90
CA GLN A 86 -3.58 8.97 -10.12
C GLN A 86 -3.15 8.90 -8.66
N ARG A 87 -4.00 9.36 -7.75
CA ARG A 87 -3.70 9.43 -6.32
C ARG A 87 -4.50 8.41 -5.53
N PHE A 88 -3.83 7.80 -4.55
CA PHE A 88 -4.42 6.80 -3.68
C PHE A 88 -4.16 7.13 -2.22
N GLU A 89 -5.17 6.98 -1.38
CA GLU A 89 -4.99 6.83 0.06
C GLU A 89 -4.67 5.38 0.37
N ILE A 90 -3.94 5.16 1.45
CA ILE A 90 -3.66 3.82 1.95
C ILE A 90 -4.46 3.64 3.23
N GLN A 91 -5.36 2.68 3.24
CA GLN A 91 -6.15 2.30 4.40
C GLN A 91 -5.84 0.86 4.75
N PHE A 92 -5.79 0.53 6.03
CA PHE A 92 -5.57 -0.85 6.42
C PHE A 92 -6.33 -1.21 7.67
N ALA A 93 -6.74 -2.47 7.75
CA ALA A 93 -7.48 -3.03 8.86
C ALA A 93 -6.72 -4.24 9.41
N ILE A 94 -6.77 -4.41 10.72
CA ILE A 94 -6.13 -5.53 11.40
C ILE A 94 -7.23 -6.46 11.88
N LYS A 95 -7.18 -7.73 11.44
CA LYS A 95 -8.11 -8.78 11.89
C LYS A 95 -7.37 -9.77 12.77
N ASP A 96 -8.00 -10.15 13.88
CA ASP A 96 -7.45 -11.18 14.75
C ASP A 96 -7.66 -12.60 14.19
N ALA A 97 -7.22 -13.60 14.94
CA ALA A 97 -7.34 -15.00 14.52
C ALA A 97 -8.81 -15.46 14.40
N ASP A 98 -9.73 -14.79 15.06
CA ASP A 98 -11.17 -15.08 14.99
C ASP A 98 -11.87 -14.33 13.84
N GLY A 99 -11.12 -13.55 13.07
CA GLY A 99 -11.64 -12.78 11.94
C GLY A 99 -12.32 -11.47 12.33
N GLN A 100 -12.13 -11.00 13.56
CA GLN A 100 -12.69 -9.74 14.01
C GLN A 100 -11.75 -8.59 13.74
N ILE A 101 -12.30 -7.45 13.31
CA ILE A 101 -11.51 -6.24 13.07
C ILE A 101 -11.19 -5.62 14.44
N ILE A 102 -9.92 -5.57 14.78
CA ILE A 102 -9.45 -5.00 16.05
C ILE A 102 -8.87 -3.60 15.87
N ALA A 103 -8.57 -3.18 14.67
CA ALA A 103 -8.09 -1.82 14.39
C ALA A 103 -8.32 -1.45 12.94
N GLU A 104 -8.59 -0.16 12.70
CA GLU A 104 -8.69 0.43 11.37
C GLU A 104 -7.76 1.63 11.32
N ASN A 105 -6.95 1.72 10.27
CA ASN A 105 -5.94 2.75 10.14
C ASN A 105 -5.98 3.41 8.76
N LYS A 106 -5.58 4.68 8.73
CA LYS A 106 -5.22 5.36 7.49
C LYS A 106 -3.74 5.73 7.57
N SER A 107 -3.01 5.53 6.50
CA SER A 107 -1.63 5.99 6.44
C SER A 107 -1.60 7.52 6.42
N SER A 108 -0.61 8.11 7.07
CA SER A 108 -0.33 9.54 6.96
C SER A 108 0.26 9.90 5.60
N VAL A 109 0.61 8.91 4.80
CA VAL A 109 1.23 9.07 3.48
C VAL A 109 0.25 8.58 2.43
N ALA A 110 -0.01 9.42 1.42
CA ALA A 110 -0.72 9.04 0.20
C ALA A 110 0.28 8.79 -0.91
N ILE A 111 -0.08 7.99 -1.90
CA ILE A 111 0.77 7.77 -3.06
C ILE A 111 0.18 8.44 -4.28
N ASN A 112 1.07 8.97 -5.12
CA ASN A 112 0.71 9.62 -6.38
C ASN A 112 1.46 8.90 -7.50
N ILE A 113 0.73 8.15 -8.31
CA ILE A 113 1.31 7.47 -9.47
C ILE A 113 1.31 8.47 -10.62
N VAL A 114 2.50 8.77 -11.12
CA VAL A 114 2.70 9.80 -12.15
C VAL A 114 3.01 9.13 -13.48
N ARG A 115 2.38 9.61 -14.55
CA ARG A 115 2.65 9.10 -15.89
C ARG A 115 4.11 9.30 -16.26
N TRP A 116 4.71 8.26 -16.80
CA TRP A 116 6.09 8.27 -17.26
C TRP A 116 6.17 7.48 -18.56
N GLU A 117 6.21 8.19 -19.69
CA GLU A 117 6.11 7.60 -21.02
C GLU A 117 7.23 6.62 -21.29
N ALA A 118 8.44 6.91 -20.80
CA ALA A 118 9.58 6.00 -20.96
C ALA A 118 9.35 4.66 -20.25
N GLY A 119 8.72 4.70 -19.05
CA GLY A 119 8.37 3.49 -18.33
C GLY A 119 7.34 2.66 -19.05
N GLU A 120 6.33 3.30 -19.63
CA GLU A 120 5.31 2.62 -20.43
C GLU A 120 5.94 1.94 -21.65
N TRP A 121 6.82 2.65 -22.35
CA TRP A 121 7.51 2.10 -23.51
C TRP A 121 8.39 0.91 -23.14
N LEU A 122 9.18 1.03 -22.07
CA LEU A 122 10.08 -0.03 -21.60
C LEU A 122 9.31 -1.29 -21.17
N HIS A 123 8.14 -1.11 -20.57
CA HIS A 123 7.29 -2.24 -20.18
C HIS A 123 6.74 -2.99 -21.39
N GLN A 124 6.39 -2.27 -22.46
CA GLN A 124 5.83 -2.84 -23.69
C GLN A 124 6.89 -3.47 -24.59
N HIS A 125 8.16 -3.11 -24.42
CA HIS A 125 9.27 -3.55 -25.29
C HIS A 125 10.34 -4.23 -24.46
N SER A 126 10.66 -5.46 -24.82
CA SER A 126 11.80 -6.19 -24.23
C SER A 126 13.09 -5.76 -24.93
N ILE A 127 13.93 -5.07 -24.19
CA ILE A 127 15.25 -4.64 -24.68
C ILE A 127 16.32 -5.33 -23.86
#